data_6a72aeb34642ffd82fe6f6f52f1ca093
#
_entry.id   6a72aeb34642ffd82fe6f6f52f1ca093
#
_cell.length_a   1.000
_cell.length_b   1.000
_cell.length_c   1.000
_cell.angle_alpha   90.00
_cell.angle_beta   90.00
_cell.angle_gamma   90.00
#
_symmetry.space_group_name_H-M   'P 1'
#
loop_
_entity.id
_entity.type
_entity.pdbx_description
1 polymer ?
#
loop_
_entity_poly.entity_id
_entity_poly.type
_entity_poly.pdbx_seq_one_letter_code
_entity_poly.pdbx_strand_id
1 'polypeptide(L)'
;DRLNFKFVDASDEFMDALAGVEDPEEKRKIIGKVFIDVFEREAIKADAKFLVQGTIAPDWIETEGEIKSHHNIALPSGMELELCEPIRDLYKDEVREVGDELDLPKTTVYRQPFPGPGLGVRVVGALTRENVEICRKANKIVCDEIEAAGLNEEVWQYFAVLTNTKATGVKGDQRDFGYLVVVRVVNSIDAMTASITELPWELIHTISKRITSE
;
A
#
# COMPACT_ATOMS: atom_id res chain seq x y z
N ASP A 1 20.17 9.10 -13.17
CA ASP A 1 20.02 8.54 -11.81
C ASP A 1 21.21 8.98 -10.96
N ARG A 2 20.92 9.78 -9.91
CA ARG A 2 21.94 10.34 -9.01
C ARG A 2 22.00 9.63 -7.66
N LEU A 3 21.17 8.59 -7.46
CA LEU A 3 21.07 7.86 -6.21
C LEU A 3 21.67 6.46 -6.34
N ASN A 4 22.42 6.03 -5.32
CA ASN A 4 22.84 4.64 -5.18
C ASN A 4 21.61 3.81 -4.75
N PHE A 5 20.93 3.24 -5.73
CA PHE A 5 19.77 2.40 -5.48
C PHE A 5 20.19 0.95 -5.23
N LYS A 6 19.67 0.36 -4.15
CA LYS A 6 19.84 -1.04 -3.85
C LYS A 6 18.46 -1.70 -3.76
N PHE A 7 18.23 -2.70 -4.58
CA PHE A 7 17.03 -3.55 -4.51
C PHE A 7 17.32 -4.77 -3.62
N VAL A 8 16.40 -5.05 -2.69
CA VAL A 8 16.44 -6.23 -1.82
C VAL A 8 15.13 -6.98 -1.97
N ASP A 9 15.19 -8.21 -2.47
CA ASP A 9 14.03 -9.09 -2.51
C ASP A 9 13.94 -9.84 -1.18
N ALA A 10 12.98 -9.43 -0.35
CA ALA A 10 12.66 -10.06 0.92
C ALA A 10 11.32 -10.82 0.89
N SER A 11 10.81 -11.15 -0.31
CA SER A 11 9.50 -11.77 -0.49
C SER A 11 9.33 -13.04 0.32
N ASP A 12 10.35 -13.87 0.38
CA ASP A 12 10.32 -15.13 1.14
C ASP A 12 10.23 -14.87 2.64
N GLU A 13 11.03 -13.92 3.16
CA GLU A 13 11.03 -13.55 4.59
C GLU A 13 9.64 -13.06 5.04
N PHE A 14 8.98 -12.23 4.22
CA PHE A 14 7.63 -11.77 4.53
C PHE A 14 6.61 -12.90 4.46
N MET A 15 6.67 -13.77 3.46
CA MET A 15 5.73 -14.87 3.30
C MET A 15 5.86 -15.90 4.42
N ASP A 16 7.08 -16.22 4.84
CA ASP A 16 7.33 -17.15 5.92
C ASP A 16 6.86 -16.60 7.27
N ALA A 17 7.14 -15.31 7.54
CA ALA A 17 6.70 -14.67 8.77
C ALA A 17 5.16 -14.51 8.88
N LEU A 18 4.46 -14.43 7.74
CA LEU A 18 3.01 -14.25 7.68
C LEU A 18 2.25 -15.58 7.49
N ALA A 19 2.95 -16.72 7.48
CA ALA A 19 2.32 -18.00 7.26
C ALA A 19 1.26 -18.30 8.34
N GLY A 20 0.00 -18.50 7.91
CA GLY A 20 -1.12 -18.81 8.79
C GLY A 20 -1.69 -17.62 9.60
N VAL A 21 -1.16 -16.41 9.42
CA VAL A 21 -1.66 -15.21 10.09
C VAL A 21 -2.87 -14.66 9.34
N GLU A 22 -4.01 -14.56 10.03
CA GLU A 22 -5.27 -14.08 9.44
C GLU A 22 -5.65 -12.67 9.91
N ASP A 23 -5.37 -12.35 11.17
CA ASP A 23 -5.73 -11.05 11.76
C ASP A 23 -4.97 -9.90 11.09
N PRO A 24 -5.65 -8.84 10.62
CA PRO A 24 -5.03 -7.74 9.90
C PRO A 24 -4.09 -6.89 10.77
N GLU A 25 -4.34 -6.76 12.08
CA GLU A 25 -3.45 -6.02 12.97
C GLU A 25 -2.18 -6.81 13.28
N GLU A 26 -2.31 -8.12 13.45
CA GLU A 26 -1.16 -9.00 13.60
C GLU A 26 -0.30 -8.98 12.33
N LYS A 27 -0.92 -9.05 11.14
CA LYS A 27 -0.21 -8.88 9.86
C LYS A 27 0.57 -7.57 9.81
N ARG A 28 -0.03 -6.45 10.21
CA ARG A 28 0.64 -5.15 10.21
C ARG A 28 1.87 -5.15 11.11
N LYS A 29 1.77 -5.69 12.31
CA LYS A 29 2.87 -5.79 13.27
C LYS A 29 4.02 -6.64 12.73
N ILE A 30 3.70 -7.81 12.16
CA ILE A 30 4.70 -8.72 11.59
C ILE A 30 5.38 -8.08 10.38
N ILE A 31 4.61 -7.48 9.46
CA ILE A 31 5.16 -6.78 8.29
C ILE A 31 6.08 -5.65 8.73
N GLY A 32 5.65 -4.84 9.70
CA GLY A 32 6.47 -3.76 10.24
C GLY A 32 7.78 -4.28 10.82
N LYS A 33 7.73 -5.37 11.58
CA LYS A 33 8.93 -5.99 12.16
C LYS A 33 9.89 -6.51 11.08
N VAL A 34 9.40 -7.31 10.13
CA VAL A 34 10.24 -7.85 9.04
C VAL A 34 10.86 -6.72 8.23
N PHE A 35 10.10 -5.65 7.98
CA PHE A 35 10.63 -4.48 7.28
C PHE A 35 11.81 -3.85 8.02
N ILE A 36 11.69 -3.68 9.35
CA ILE A 36 12.76 -3.16 10.19
C ILE A 36 13.98 -4.09 10.16
N ASP A 37 13.78 -5.39 10.33
CA ASP A 37 14.86 -6.39 10.38
C ASP A 37 15.66 -6.40 9.05
N VAL A 38 14.95 -6.34 7.91
CA VAL A 38 15.59 -6.28 6.58
C VAL A 38 16.34 -4.97 6.40
N PHE A 39 15.73 -3.85 6.78
CA PHE A 39 16.32 -2.53 6.66
C PHE A 39 17.60 -2.40 7.51
N GLU A 40 17.55 -2.84 8.77
CA GLU A 40 18.69 -2.85 9.68
C GLU A 40 19.86 -3.64 9.10
N ARG A 41 19.59 -4.86 8.63
CA ARG A 41 20.60 -5.71 7.99
C ARG A 41 21.29 -5.03 6.82
N GLU A 42 20.53 -4.32 6.00
CA GLU A 42 21.08 -3.65 4.82
C GLU A 42 21.79 -2.33 5.17
N ALA A 43 21.32 -1.61 6.19
CA ALA A 43 21.98 -0.41 6.70
C ALA A 43 23.37 -0.73 7.30
N ILE A 44 23.47 -1.80 8.07
CA ILE A 44 24.77 -2.29 8.60
C ILE A 44 25.73 -2.63 7.47
N LYS A 45 25.27 -3.36 6.43
CA LYS A 45 26.10 -3.69 5.25
C LYS A 45 26.58 -2.47 4.47
N ALA A 46 25.80 -1.40 4.51
CA ALA A 46 26.11 -0.14 3.82
C ALA A 46 26.94 0.83 4.68
N ASP A 47 27.26 0.49 5.92
CA ASP A 47 27.89 1.40 6.90
C ASP A 47 27.15 2.74 6.97
N ALA A 48 25.82 2.68 7.01
CA ALA A 48 24.97 3.86 7.01
C ALA A 48 25.08 4.58 8.36
N LYS A 49 25.15 5.90 8.33
CA LYS A 49 25.21 6.74 9.55
C LYS A 49 23.91 7.49 9.79
N PHE A 50 23.15 7.71 8.74
CA PHE A 50 21.89 8.44 8.80
C PHE A 50 20.74 7.59 8.28
N LEU A 51 19.59 7.72 8.92
CA LEU A 51 18.31 7.21 8.41
C LEU A 51 17.46 8.41 7.99
N VAL A 52 17.17 8.50 6.69
CA VAL A 52 16.26 9.52 6.17
C VAL A 52 14.85 8.96 6.17
N GLN A 53 13.94 9.63 6.87
CA GLN A 53 12.51 9.28 6.92
C GLN A 53 11.66 10.39 6.32
N GLY A 54 10.59 9.99 5.62
CA GLY A 54 9.59 10.89 5.07
C GLY A 54 8.46 11.20 6.06
N THR A 55 8.76 11.33 7.35
CA THR A 55 7.81 11.73 8.39
C THR A 55 7.25 13.11 8.08
N ILE A 56 5.95 13.30 8.23
CA ILE A 56 5.25 14.57 8.04
C ILE A 56 4.50 14.99 9.30
N ALA A 57 4.03 16.23 9.38
CA ALA A 57 3.40 16.78 10.58
C ALA A 57 2.26 15.91 11.15
N PRO A 58 1.32 15.36 10.38
CA PRO A 58 0.28 14.47 10.90
C PRO A 58 0.82 13.21 11.58
N ASP A 59 1.95 12.66 11.10
CA ASP A 59 2.48 11.40 11.62
C ASP A 59 2.90 11.51 13.10
N TRP A 60 3.55 12.58 13.48
CA TRP A 60 4.00 12.76 14.88
C TRP A 60 2.92 13.39 15.76
N ILE A 61 2.04 14.26 15.22
CA ILE A 61 0.89 14.81 15.95
C ILE A 61 -0.07 13.69 16.37
N GLU A 62 -0.36 12.74 15.47
CA GLU A 62 -1.24 11.60 15.75
C GLU A 62 -0.60 10.61 16.74
N THR A 63 0.72 10.49 16.78
CA THR A 63 1.44 9.62 17.71
C THR A 63 1.34 10.09 19.16
N GLU A 64 1.32 11.40 19.41
CA GLU A 64 1.10 11.98 20.74
C GLU A 64 -0.32 11.69 21.28
N GLY A 65 -1.30 11.40 20.40
CA GLY A 65 -2.70 11.10 20.74
C GLY A 65 -3.03 9.60 20.91
N GLU A 66 -2.07 8.69 21.00
CA GLU A 66 -2.27 7.21 21.08
C GLU A 66 -3.00 6.59 19.86
N ILE A 67 -3.27 7.32 18.78
CA ILE A 67 -4.13 6.86 17.69
C ILE A 67 -3.40 6.04 16.62
N LYS A 68 -2.08 6.24 16.47
CA LYS A 68 -1.29 5.47 15.48
C LYS A 68 0.15 5.22 15.95
N SER A 69 0.39 4.04 16.49
CA SER A 69 1.74 3.57 16.86
C SER A 69 2.55 2.96 15.68
N HIS A 70 2.13 3.14 14.42
CA HIS A 70 2.57 2.26 13.34
C HIS A 70 3.34 2.92 12.20
N HIS A 71 3.57 4.24 12.23
CA HIS A 71 4.24 4.95 11.13
C HIS A 71 5.67 5.39 11.46
N ASN A 72 6.02 5.51 12.72
CA ASN A 72 7.41 5.76 13.11
C ASN A 72 8.11 4.42 13.35
N ILE A 73 9.03 4.08 12.49
CA ILE A 73 10.00 3.01 12.73
C ILE A 73 10.81 3.48 13.94
N ALA A 74 10.49 2.96 15.13
CA ALA A 74 11.37 3.10 16.25
C ALA A 74 12.70 2.43 15.85
N LEU A 75 13.78 3.19 15.90
CA LEU A 75 15.10 2.63 15.62
C LEU A 75 15.31 1.41 16.54
N PRO A 76 15.74 0.25 16.01
CA PRO A 76 16.06 -0.90 16.81
C PRO A 76 17.04 -0.53 17.92
N SER A 77 16.83 -1.06 19.11
CA SER A 77 17.75 -0.84 20.24
C SER A 77 19.13 -1.38 19.90
N GLY A 78 20.08 -0.48 19.63
CA GLY A 78 21.45 -0.82 19.28
C GLY A 78 21.92 -0.29 17.93
N MET A 79 21.05 0.34 17.15
CA MET A 79 21.41 1.00 15.89
C MET A 79 21.77 2.46 16.17
N GLU A 80 23.03 2.84 15.98
CA GLU A 80 23.53 4.22 16.11
C GLU A 80 23.33 4.99 14.78
N LEU A 81 22.08 5.07 14.27
CA LEU A 81 21.76 5.90 13.13
C LEU A 81 21.22 7.26 13.61
N GLU A 82 21.73 8.34 13.04
CA GLU A 82 21.12 9.65 13.22
C GLU A 82 19.87 9.77 12.33
N LEU A 83 18.74 10.16 12.94
CA LEU A 83 17.48 10.34 12.21
C LEU A 83 17.50 11.70 11.49
N CYS A 84 17.15 11.67 10.20
CA CYS A 84 17.01 12.86 9.37
C CYS A 84 15.58 12.88 8.78
N GLU A 85 14.78 13.85 9.20
CA GLU A 85 13.38 14.02 8.83
C GLU A 85 13.15 15.39 8.16
N PRO A 86 13.56 15.59 6.91
CA PRO A 86 13.65 16.91 6.30
C PRO A 86 12.28 17.58 6.04
N ILE A 87 11.19 16.83 6.08
CA ILE A 87 9.82 17.30 5.80
C ILE A 87 8.89 17.14 7.00
N ARG A 88 9.45 16.94 8.20
CA ARG A 88 8.71 16.60 9.42
C ARG A 88 7.59 17.61 9.78
N ASP A 89 7.84 18.88 9.55
CA ASP A 89 6.93 19.95 9.94
C ASP A 89 5.92 20.32 8.84
N LEU A 90 5.97 19.63 7.69
CA LEU A 90 5.09 19.89 6.56
C LEU A 90 3.84 19.03 6.61
N TYR A 91 2.72 19.58 6.14
CA TYR A 91 1.51 18.84 5.81
C TYR A 91 1.62 18.22 4.41
N LYS A 92 0.72 17.28 4.10
CA LYS A 92 0.81 16.50 2.86
C LYS A 92 0.64 17.34 1.58
N ASP A 93 -0.16 18.38 1.62
CA ASP A 93 -0.31 19.35 0.55
C ASP A 93 0.97 20.18 0.33
N GLU A 94 1.59 20.65 1.41
CA GLU A 94 2.89 21.36 1.35
C GLU A 94 4.01 20.46 0.80
N VAL A 95 4.02 19.17 1.19
CA VAL A 95 4.97 18.19 0.62
C VAL A 95 4.77 18.01 -0.90
N ARG A 96 3.52 18.07 -1.38
CA ARG A 96 3.22 18.02 -2.81
C ARG A 96 3.71 19.27 -3.53
N GLU A 97 3.52 20.45 -2.94
CA GLU A 97 4.06 21.70 -3.48
C GLU A 97 5.59 21.66 -3.60
N VAL A 98 6.28 21.16 -2.57
CA VAL A 98 7.73 20.91 -2.63
C VAL A 98 8.09 19.93 -3.74
N GLY A 99 7.28 18.87 -3.92
CA GLY A 99 7.48 17.91 -5.00
C GLY A 99 7.35 18.52 -6.39
N ASP A 100 6.38 19.41 -6.58
CA ASP A 100 6.18 20.15 -7.84
C ASP A 100 7.32 21.15 -8.08
N GLU A 101 7.78 21.88 -7.06
CA GLU A 101 8.94 22.79 -7.15
C GLU A 101 10.26 22.05 -7.46
N LEU A 102 10.36 20.77 -7.11
CA LEU A 102 11.49 19.91 -7.45
C LEU A 102 11.37 19.23 -8.82
N ASP A 103 10.38 19.61 -9.63
CA ASP A 103 10.08 18.98 -10.92
C ASP A 103 9.92 17.45 -10.86
N LEU A 104 9.37 16.93 -9.74
CA LEU A 104 9.08 15.50 -9.65
C LEU A 104 7.88 15.12 -10.52
N PRO A 105 7.88 13.92 -11.12
CA PRO A 105 6.73 13.48 -11.92
C PRO A 105 5.42 13.54 -11.14
N LYS A 106 4.38 14.11 -11.71
CA LYS A 106 3.04 14.20 -11.08
C LYS A 106 2.50 12.86 -10.63
N THR A 107 2.79 11.79 -11.36
CA THR A 107 2.46 10.41 -10.99
C THR A 107 3.11 9.95 -9.67
N THR A 108 4.19 10.60 -9.25
CA THR A 108 4.84 10.35 -7.96
C THR A 108 4.26 11.25 -6.88
N VAL A 109 4.14 12.56 -7.15
CA VAL A 109 3.67 13.58 -6.21
C VAL A 109 2.22 13.34 -5.79
N TYR A 110 1.35 13.03 -6.77
CA TYR A 110 -0.10 12.85 -6.58
C TYR A 110 -0.52 11.38 -6.50
N ARG A 111 0.42 10.47 -6.28
CA ARG A 111 0.10 9.05 -6.11
C ARG A 111 -0.93 8.85 -5.00
N GLN A 112 -1.93 8.00 -5.26
CA GLN A 112 -2.90 7.61 -4.23
C GLN A 112 -2.23 7.01 -3.00
N PRO A 113 -2.80 7.17 -1.79
CA PRO A 113 -2.24 6.58 -0.59
C PRO A 113 -2.21 5.05 -0.69
N PHE A 114 -1.05 4.48 -0.38
CA PHE A 114 -0.87 3.03 -0.33
C PHE A 114 -0.45 2.64 1.09
N PRO A 115 -1.15 1.74 1.76
CA PRO A 115 -0.84 1.38 3.14
C PRO A 115 0.55 0.77 3.26
N GLY A 116 1.28 1.06 4.35
CA GLY A 116 2.60 0.49 4.62
C GLY A 116 2.65 -1.04 4.50
N PRO A 117 1.66 -1.79 5.06
CA PRO A 117 1.60 -3.26 4.91
C PRO A 117 1.30 -3.75 3.48
N GLY A 118 1.00 -2.87 2.55
CA GLY A 118 0.79 -3.19 1.15
C GLY A 118 -0.36 -4.16 0.90
N LEU A 119 -0.11 -5.15 0.03
CA LEU A 119 -1.09 -6.17 -0.31
C LEU A 119 -1.41 -7.13 0.84
N GLY A 120 -0.56 -7.23 1.86
CA GLY A 120 -0.77 -8.12 2.99
C GLY A 120 -2.08 -7.90 3.73
N VAL A 121 -2.54 -6.64 3.83
CA VAL A 121 -3.83 -6.28 4.44
C VAL A 121 -4.98 -6.17 3.45
N ARG A 122 -4.71 -6.31 2.15
CA ARG A 122 -5.73 -6.36 1.09
C ARG A 122 -6.14 -7.79 0.72
N VAL A 123 -5.49 -8.79 1.31
CA VAL A 123 -5.89 -10.20 1.26
C VAL A 123 -6.52 -10.55 2.61
N VAL A 124 -7.81 -10.87 2.63
CA VAL A 124 -8.53 -11.30 3.83
C VAL A 124 -8.20 -12.76 4.13
N GLY A 125 -7.98 -13.09 5.41
CA GLY A 125 -7.56 -14.43 5.83
C GLY A 125 -6.05 -14.66 5.65
N ALA A 126 -5.63 -15.92 5.70
CA ALA A 126 -4.23 -16.29 5.60
C ALA A 126 -3.61 -15.95 4.24
N LEU A 127 -2.36 -15.50 4.26
CA LEU A 127 -1.63 -15.17 3.04
C LEU A 127 -1.01 -16.43 2.42
N THR A 128 -1.21 -16.56 1.11
CA THR A 128 -0.47 -17.49 0.26
C THR A 128 0.09 -16.72 -0.93
N ARG A 129 1.13 -17.24 -1.56
CA ARG A 129 1.68 -16.64 -2.80
C ARG A 129 0.61 -16.51 -3.88
N GLU A 130 -0.25 -17.51 -4.01
CA GLU A 130 -1.36 -17.52 -4.95
C GLU A 130 -2.34 -16.37 -4.65
N ASN A 131 -2.79 -16.23 -3.39
CA ASN A 131 -3.75 -15.19 -3.01
C ASN A 131 -3.18 -13.79 -3.19
N VAL A 132 -1.90 -13.60 -2.87
CA VAL A 132 -1.21 -12.32 -3.08
C VAL A 132 -1.12 -11.99 -4.57
N GLU A 133 -0.84 -12.99 -5.42
CA GLU A 133 -0.75 -12.78 -6.86
C GLU A 133 -2.11 -12.46 -7.49
N ILE A 134 -3.18 -13.16 -7.08
CA ILE A 134 -4.55 -12.85 -7.51
C ILE A 134 -4.91 -11.41 -7.10
N CYS A 135 -4.65 -11.03 -5.83
CA CYS A 135 -4.90 -9.68 -5.35
C CYS A 135 -4.11 -8.62 -6.14
N ARG A 136 -2.85 -8.91 -6.46
CA ARG A 136 -1.97 -8.02 -7.24
C ARG A 136 -2.52 -7.78 -8.65
N LYS A 137 -2.92 -8.84 -9.34
CA LYS A 137 -3.52 -8.76 -10.68
C LYS A 137 -4.83 -7.97 -10.65
N ALA A 138 -5.74 -8.31 -9.74
CA ALA A 138 -7.00 -7.60 -9.60
C ALA A 138 -6.78 -6.11 -9.28
N ASN A 139 -5.85 -5.80 -8.37
CA ASN A 139 -5.51 -4.42 -8.04
C ASN A 139 -4.92 -3.66 -9.24
N LYS A 140 -4.06 -4.33 -10.02
CA LYS A 140 -3.51 -3.72 -11.24
C LYS A 140 -4.62 -3.37 -12.23
N ILE A 141 -5.57 -4.26 -12.45
CA ILE A 141 -6.72 -4.00 -13.36
C ILE A 141 -7.50 -2.77 -12.88
N VAL A 142 -7.82 -2.69 -11.58
CA VAL A 142 -8.54 -1.54 -11.01
C VAL A 142 -7.77 -0.24 -11.25
N CYS A 143 -6.46 -0.23 -10.99
CA CYS A 143 -5.63 0.94 -11.20
C CYS A 143 -5.57 1.34 -12.67
N ASP A 144 -5.28 0.39 -13.56
CA ASP A 144 -5.17 0.65 -15.00
C ASP A 144 -6.45 1.26 -15.58
N GLU A 145 -7.62 0.74 -15.18
CA GLU A 145 -8.91 1.21 -15.71
C GLU A 145 -9.31 2.59 -15.16
N ILE A 146 -9.07 2.85 -13.88
CA ILE A 146 -9.33 4.16 -13.27
C ILE A 146 -8.41 5.23 -13.89
N GLU A 147 -7.14 4.91 -14.07
CA GLU A 147 -6.15 5.79 -14.69
C GLU A 147 -6.45 6.03 -16.16
N ALA A 148 -6.83 5.00 -16.93
CA ALA A 148 -7.23 5.11 -18.31
C ALA A 148 -8.50 5.96 -18.50
N ALA A 149 -9.40 5.96 -17.52
CA ALA A 149 -10.59 6.82 -17.49
C ALA A 149 -10.29 8.27 -17.08
N GLY A 150 -9.04 8.59 -16.69
CA GLY A 150 -8.65 9.93 -16.22
C GLY A 150 -9.18 10.31 -14.84
N LEU A 151 -9.66 9.34 -14.05
CA LEU A 151 -10.27 9.56 -12.73
C LEU A 151 -9.28 9.51 -11.58
N ASN A 152 -8.01 9.23 -11.83
CA ASN A 152 -6.98 9.10 -10.81
C ASN A 152 -6.71 10.38 -10.01
N GLU A 153 -7.05 11.56 -10.54
CA GLU A 153 -6.93 12.84 -9.83
C GLU A 153 -8.22 13.21 -9.08
N GLU A 154 -9.36 12.62 -9.46
CA GLU A 154 -10.67 12.88 -8.86
C GLU A 154 -10.99 11.93 -7.69
N VAL A 155 -10.35 10.76 -7.67
CA VAL A 155 -10.59 9.71 -6.67
C VAL A 155 -9.45 9.65 -5.69
N TRP A 156 -9.77 9.75 -4.40
CA TRP A 156 -8.74 9.73 -3.34
C TRP A 156 -8.03 8.37 -3.23
N GLN A 157 -8.79 7.24 -3.27
CA GLN A 157 -8.22 5.91 -3.18
C GLN A 157 -9.06 4.87 -3.92
N TYR A 158 -8.40 4.01 -4.69
CA TYR A 158 -9.01 2.91 -5.45
C TYR A 158 -8.11 1.68 -5.41
N PHE A 159 -8.70 0.52 -5.14
CA PHE A 159 -7.97 -0.74 -5.05
C PHE A 159 -8.89 -1.96 -5.03
N ALA A 160 -8.29 -3.14 -5.21
CA ALA A 160 -8.95 -4.43 -5.03
C ALA A 160 -8.60 -5.06 -3.68
N VAL A 161 -9.57 -5.75 -3.09
CA VAL A 161 -9.41 -6.61 -1.92
C VAL A 161 -9.81 -8.02 -2.30
N LEU A 162 -8.93 -8.98 -2.04
CA LEU A 162 -9.24 -10.39 -2.19
C LEU A 162 -9.84 -10.92 -0.90
N THR A 163 -11.06 -11.46 -0.99
CA THR A 163 -11.69 -12.09 0.16
C THR A 163 -11.31 -13.58 0.28
N ASN A 164 -11.56 -14.18 1.43
CA ASN A 164 -11.45 -15.62 1.63
C ASN A 164 -12.74 -16.38 1.23
N THR A 165 -13.76 -15.65 0.76
CA THR A 165 -15.03 -16.20 0.30
C THR A 165 -14.96 -16.57 -1.17
N LYS A 166 -15.45 -17.75 -1.51
CA LYS A 166 -15.61 -18.18 -2.89
C LYS A 166 -17.08 -18.16 -3.30
N ALA A 167 -17.32 -17.81 -4.54
CA ALA A 167 -18.66 -17.78 -5.13
C ALA A 167 -18.66 -18.51 -6.47
N THR A 168 -19.82 -19.06 -6.84
CA THR A 168 -20.01 -19.66 -8.14
C THR A 168 -20.23 -18.55 -9.17
N GLY A 169 -19.38 -18.53 -10.19
CA GLY A 169 -19.52 -17.71 -11.38
C GLY A 169 -19.78 -18.57 -12.62
N VAL A 170 -19.87 -17.90 -13.74
CA VAL A 170 -19.94 -18.55 -15.07
C VAL A 170 -18.81 -17.95 -15.91
N LYS A 171 -17.93 -18.82 -16.40
CA LYS A 171 -16.85 -18.45 -17.33
C LYS A 171 -17.01 -19.27 -18.60
N GLY A 172 -17.39 -18.60 -19.70
CA GLY A 172 -17.88 -19.31 -20.89
C GLY A 172 -19.18 -20.09 -20.58
N ASP A 173 -19.29 -21.33 -21.01
CA ASP A 173 -20.45 -22.20 -20.75
C ASP A 173 -20.28 -23.09 -19.51
N GLN A 174 -19.26 -22.84 -18.69
CA GLN A 174 -18.94 -23.67 -17.52
C GLN A 174 -19.11 -22.89 -16.22
N ARG A 175 -19.48 -23.61 -15.16
CA ARG A 175 -19.46 -23.07 -13.80
C ARG A 175 -18.02 -22.94 -13.34
N ASP A 176 -17.68 -21.76 -12.84
CA ASP A 176 -16.41 -21.49 -12.19
C ASP A 176 -16.63 -21.17 -10.71
N PHE A 177 -15.72 -21.61 -9.85
CA PHE A 177 -15.79 -21.40 -8.41
C PHE A 177 -14.56 -20.65 -7.96
N GLY A 178 -14.66 -19.31 -8.01
CA GLY A 178 -13.55 -18.40 -7.77
C GLY A 178 -13.70 -17.57 -6.50
N TYR A 179 -12.63 -16.92 -6.11
CA TYR A 179 -12.63 -15.95 -5.01
C TYR A 179 -13.46 -14.72 -5.35
N LEU A 180 -14.17 -14.18 -4.34
CA LEU A 180 -14.84 -12.90 -4.45
C LEU A 180 -13.81 -11.78 -4.31
N VAL A 181 -13.77 -10.89 -5.29
CA VAL A 181 -12.96 -9.67 -5.27
C VAL A 181 -13.86 -8.47 -4.98
N VAL A 182 -13.48 -7.66 -4.01
CA VAL A 182 -14.15 -6.39 -3.71
C VAL A 182 -13.35 -5.25 -4.31
N VAL A 183 -13.97 -4.47 -5.16
CA VAL A 183 -13.39 -3.22 -5.68
C VAL A 183 -13.82 -2.07 -4.79
N ARG A 184 -12.87 -1.36 -4.22
CA ARG A 184 -13.11 -0.21 -3.37
C ARG A 184 -12.64 1.05 -4.07
N VAL A 185 -13.55 2.01 -4.23
CA VAL A 185 -13.28 3.32 -4.79
C VAL A 185 -13.92 4.37 -3.90
N VAL A 186 -13.11 5.21 -3.28
CA VAL A 186 -13.58 6.12 -2.24
C VAL A 186 -12.94 7.49 -2.37
N ASN A 187 -13.70 8.50 -1.93
CA ASN A 187 -13.21 9.85 -1.71
C ASN A 187 -13.12 10.15 -0.22
N SER A 188 -12.13 10.93 0.16
CA SER A 188 -11.92 11.42 1.51
C SER A 188 -11.26 12.79 1.45
N ILE A 189 -11.65 13.68 2.35
CA ILE A 189 -11.04 14.99 2.53
C ILE A 189 -10.00 14.94 3.65
N ASP A 190 -10.31 14.25 4.72
CA ASP A 190 -9.56 14.23 5.99
C ASP A 190 -8.82 12.90 6.23
N ALA A 191 -8.91 11.94 5.31
CA ALA A 191 -8.42 10.55 5.44
C ALA A 191 -9.05 9.75 6.61
N MET A 192 -9.96 10.34 7.38
CA MET A 192 -10.66 9.70 8.51
C MET A 192 -12.05 9.25 8.12
N THR A 193 -12.74 10.04 7.31
CA THR A 193 -14.06 9.74 6.78
C THR A 193 -13.95 9.47 5.28
N ALA A 194 -14.64 8.45 4.79
CA ALA A 194 -14.66 8.12 3.38
C ALA A 194 -16.07 7.95 2.86
N SER A 195 -16.32 8.55 1.69
CA SER A 195 -17.55 8.36 0.93
C SER A 195 -17.27 7.50 -0.30
N ILE A 196 -18.29 6.75 -0.75
CA ILE A 196 -18.19 6.03 -2.01
C ILE A 196 -18.12 7.02 -3.17
N THR A 197 -17.27 6.72 -4.15
CA THR A 197 -17.20 7.49 -5.39
C THR A 197 -18.12 6.86 -6.42
N GLU A 198 -18.98 7.67 -7.04
CA GLU A 198 -19.78 7.24 -8.16
C GLU A 198 -18.90 7.09 -9.40
N LEU A 199 -18.82 5.87 -9.93
CA LEU A 199 -18.13 5.59 -11.17
C LEU A 199 -19.12 5.42 -12.32
N PRO A 200 -18.73 5.76 -13.57
CA PRO A 200 -19.50 5.40 -14.74
C PRO A 200 -19.77 3.89 -14.78
N TRP A 201 -21.02 3.51 -15.04
CA TRP A 201 -21.41 2.10 -15.06
C TRP A 201 -20.60 1.25 -16.04
N GLU A 202 -20.24 1.81 -17.18
CA GLU A 202 -19.42 1.16 -18.20
C GLU A 202 -18.01 0.83 -17.69
N LEU A 203 -17.43 1.73 -16.86
CA LEU A 203 -16.14 1.50 -16.25
C LEU A 203 -16.21 0.35 -15.23
N ILE A 204 -17.26 0.34 -14.38
CA ILE A 204 -17.50 -0.76 -13.42
C ILE A 204 -17.63 -2.08 -14.17
N HIS A 205 -18.38 -2.10 -15.28
CA HIS A 205 -18.55 -3.28 -16.10
C HIS A 205 -17.22 -3.76 -16.71
N THR A 206 -16.40 -2.83 -17.21
CA THR A 206 -15.09 -3.14 -17.77
C THR A 206 -14.15 -3.73 -16.73
N ILE A 207 -14.06 -3.13 -15.55
CA ILE A 207 -13.26 -3.65 -14.42
C ILE A 207 -13.72 -5.06 -14.03
N SER A 208 -15.03 -5.25 -13.86
CA SER A 208 -15.62 -6.54 -13.51
C SER A 208 -15.30 -7.62 -14.57
N LYS A 209 -15.46 -7.28 -15.84
CA LYS A 209 -15.18 -8.20 -16.95
C LYS A 209 -13.71 -8.59 -16.99
N ARG A 210 -12.80 -7.65 -16.82
CA ARG A 210 -11.36 -7.92 -16.81
C ARG A 210 -10.97 -8.81 -15.63
N ILE A 211 -11.40 -8.49 -14.40
CA ILE A 211 -11.08 -9.29 -13.21
C ILE A 211 -11.58 -10.73 -13.33
N THR A 212 -12.76 -10.95 -13.96
CA THR A 212 -13.33 -12.29 -14.10
C THR A 212 -12.77 -13.09 -15.28
N SER A 213 -12.09 -12.44 -16.24
CA SER A 213 -11.55 -13.10 -17.43
C SER A 213 -10.04 -13.41 -17.33
N GLU A 214 -9.30 -12.65 -16.57
CA GLU A 214 -7.85 -12.81 -16.35
C GLU A 214 -7.55 -13.65 -15.10
#